data_cd69b35c877ded239c2a51707606cf0f
#
_entry.id   cd69b35c877ded239c2a51707606cf0f
#
_cell.length_a   1.000
_cell.length_b   1.000
_cell.length_c   1.000
_cell.angle_alpha   90.00
_cell.angle_beta   90.00
_cell.angle_gamma   90.00
#
_symmetry.space_group_name_H-M   'P 1'
#
loop_
_entity.id
_entity.type
_entity.pdbx_description
1 polymer ?
#
loop_
_entity_poly.entity_id
_entity_poly.type
_entity_poly.pdbx_seq_one_letter_code
_entity_poly.pdbx_strand_id
1 'polypeptide(L)'
;MILIIYAHPYPRHSHANQRLLQAVKDIPGVEVRALYELYPDFNIDINAEQRALERADMVVLQHPMQWYSLPPLLKLWIDKVLEHGWAYGHEGNALVGKDCLWAVTSGGDEQHFALGDYPNFAALGQPLQATAIYCGMKWQPYFAVHNTFTCNEPALIAAGEAYRQRLVQYLMEHNEPAAEQESVNG
;
A
#
# COMPACT_ATOMS: atom_id res chain seq x y z
N MET A 1 -8.09 0.13 11.11
CA MET A 1 -7.80 1.35 10.29
C MET A 1 -6.84 1.00 9.17
N ILE A 2 -7.02 1.57 7.99
CA ILE A 2 -6.12 1.42 6.84
C ILE A 2 -5.30 2.69 6.67
N LEU A 3 -3.98 2.56 6.56
CA LEU A 3 -3.06 3.65 6.27
C LEU A 3 -2.51 3.49 4.85
N ILE A 4 -2.79 4.47 3.98
CA ILE A 4 -2.27 4.50 2.62
C ILE A 4 -1.03 5.41 2.58
N ILE A 5 0.13 4.81 2.35
CA ILE A 5 1.38 5.52 2.07
C ILE A 5 1.41 5.77 0.56
N TYR A 6 1.03 6.97 0.17
CA TYR A 6 0.95 7.37 -1.23
C TYR A 6 2.22 8.09 -1.67
N ALA A 7 2.88 7.58 -2.69
CA ALA A 7 4.11 8.15 -3.21
C ALA A 7 4.06 8.30 -4.74
N HIS A 8 3.74 9.48 -5.23
CA HIS A 8 3.78 9.81 -6.65
C HIS A 8 4.61 11.08 -6.88
N PRO A 9 5.74 11.03 -7.62
CA PRO A 9 6.63 12.19 -7.83
C PRO A 9 5.94 13.36 -8.55
N TYR A 10 4.94 13.06 -9.37
CA TYR A 10 4.18 14.04 -10.15
C TYR A 10 2.67 13.85 -9.92
N PRO A 11 2.15 14.13 -8.69
CA PRO A 11 0.78 13.77 -8.34
C PRO A 11 -0.27 14.44 -9.24
N ARG A 12 0.00 15.65 -9.76
CA ARG A 12 -0.91 16.37 -10.66
C ARG A 12 -1.06 15.73 -12.04
N HIS A 13 -0.12 14.87 -12.44
CA HIS A 13 -0.12 14.16 -13.72
C HIS A 13 -0.58 12.71 -13.59
N SER A 14 -0.96 12.29 -12.39
CA SER A 14 -1.33 10.90 -12.11
C SER A 14 -2.84 10.69 -12.21
N HIS A 15 -3.36 10.42 -13.40
CA HIS A 15 -4.79 10.13 -13.55
C HIS A 15 -5.20 8.86 -12.78
N ALA A 16 -4.47 7.76 -12.95
CA ALA A 16 -4.82 6.49 -12.31
C ALA A 16 -4.75 6.56 -10.78
N ASN A 17 -3.62 6.97 -10.21
CA ASN A 17 -3.48 7.05 -8.75
C ASN A 17 -4.45 8.05 -8.11
N GLN A 18 -4.75 9.18 -8.77
CA GLN A 18 -5.76 10.11 -8.28
C GLN A 18 -7.16 9.49 -8.25
N ARG A 19 -7.52 8.69 -9.26
CA ARG A 19 -8.79 7.96 -9.26
C ARG A 19 -8.87 6.96 -8.12
N LEU A 20 -7.81 6.21 -7.86
CA LEU A 20 -7.77 5.31 -6.72
C LEU A 20 -7.94 6.06 -5.40
N LEU A 21 -7.23 7.16 -5.19
CA LEU A 21 -7.36 7.97 -3.97
C LEU A 21 -8.76 8.59 -3.84
N GLN A 22 -9.32 9.12 -4.92
CA GLN A 22 -10.67 9.68 -4.90
C GLN A 22 -11.73 8.65 -4.52
N ALA A 23 -11.57 7.41 -4.96
CA ALA A 23 -12.50 6.33 -4.66
C ALA A 23 -12.52 5.94 -3.18
N VAL A 24 -11.47 6.24 -2.42
CA VAL A 24 -11.31 5.77 -1.04
C VAL A 24 -11.27 6.88 0.02
N LYS A 25 -11.18 8.14 -0.39
CA LYS A 25 -11.00 9.31 0.50
C LYS A 25 -12.11 9.52 1.53
N ASP A 26 -13.30 9.05 1.24
CA ASP A 26 -14.52 9.18 2.08
C ASP A 26 -14.83 7.92 2.90
N ILE A 27 -13.94 6.91 2.84
CA ILE A 27 -14.14 5.68 3.62
C ILE A 27 -13.71 5.96 5.08
N PRO A 28 -14.64 5.84 6.06
CA PRO A 28 -14.26 5.92 7.46
C PRO A 28 -13.22 4.84 7.82
N GLY A 29 -12.16 5.25 8.50
CA GLY A 29 -11.08 4.33 8.86
C GLY A 29 -9.98 4.19 7.81
N VAL A 30 -9.98 5.02 6.76
CA VAL A 30 -8.88 5.17 5.81
C VAL A 30 -8.17 6.51 6.02
N GLU A 31 -6.87 6.48 6.23
CA GLU A 31 -5.99 7.65 6.29
C GLU A 31 -4.99 7.61 5.13
N VAL A 32 -4.75 8.76 4.47
CA VAL A 32 -3.78 8.87 3.38
C VAL A 32 -2.63 9.77 3.79
N ARG A 33 -1.41 9.27 3.60
CA ARG A 33 -0.17 10.04 3.75
C ARG A 33 0.48 10.22 2.39
N ALA A 34 0.28 11.39 1.80
CA ALA A 34 0.82 11.77 0.49
C ALA A 34 2.27 12.23 0.66
N LEU A 35 3.24 11.33 0.52
CA LEU A 35 4.63 11.59 0.89
C LEU A 35 5.26 12.79 0.18
N TYR A 36 5.00 12.95 -1.13
CA TYR A 36 5.57 14.08 -1.89
C TYR A 36 4.92 15.45 -1.57
N GLU A 37 3.75 15.45 -0.92
CA GLU A 37 3.11 16.66 -0.41
C GLU A 37 3.58 16.96 1.02
N LEU A 38 3.74 15.91 1.85
CA LEU A 38 4.19 16.03 3.23
C LEU A 38 5.69 16.38 3.33
N TYR A 39 6.50 15.81 2.42
CA TYR A 39 7.96 15.90 2.46
C TYR A 39 8.54 16.35 1.11
N PRO A 40 8.21 17.55 0.63
CA PRO A 40 8.69 18.03 -0.68
C PRO A 40 10.22 18.23 -0.73
N ASP A 41 10.86 18.37 0.43
CA ASP A 41 12.31 18.50 0.62
C ASP A 41 12.98 17.17 1.03
N PHE A 42 12.23 16.05 1.04
CA PHE A 42 12.68 14.72 1.44
C PHE A 42 13.09 14.61 2.92
N ASN A 43 12.77 15.61 3.73
CA ASN A 43 13.04 15.59 5.17
C ASN A 43 11.84 14.95 5.93
N ILE A 44 11.88 13.64 6.07
CA ILE A 44 10.78 12.83 6.64
C ILE A 44 10.73 12.98 8.16
N ASP A 45 9.57 13.33 8.71
CA ASP A 45 9.30 13.23 10.15
C ASP A 45 9.03 11.77 10.54
N ILE A 46 10.09 11.08 10.93
CA ILE A 46 10.06 9.65 11.27
C ILE A 46 9.02 9.37 12.37
N ASN A 47 9.00 10.19 13.43
CA ASN A 47 8.07 9.99 14.54
C ASN A 47 6.61 10.15 14.12
N ALA A 48 6.30 11.10 13.21
CA ALA A 48 4.94 11.27 12.70
C ALA A 48 4.51 10.05 11.86
N GLU A 49 5.41 9.49 11.05
CA GLU A 49 5.14 8.31 10.23
C GLU A 49 4.99 7.05 11.10
N GLN A 50 5.85 6.87 12.09
CA GLN A 50 5.76 5.73 13.02
C GLN A 50 4.44 5.77 13.81
N ARG A 51 4.03 6.92 14.35
CA ARG A 51 2.72 7.06 15.02
C ARG A 51 1.54 6.77 14.09
N ALA A 52 1.63 7.10 12.80
CA ALA A 52 0.59 6.75 11.85
C ALA A 52 0.55 5.24 11.60
N LEU A 53 1.70 4.60 11.44
CA LEU A 53 1.82 3.16 11.27
C LEU A 53 1.32 2.37 12.49
N GLU A 54 1.58 2.85 13.71
CA GLU A 54 1.14 2.19 14.95
C GLU A 54 -0.38 2.06 15.03
N ARG A 55 -1.12 3.07 14.54
CA ARG A 55 -2.60 3.06 14.53
C ARG A 55 -3.20 2.18 13.44
N ALA A 56 -2.43 1.79 12.43
CA ALA A 56 -2.92 1.04 11.29
C ALA A 56 -3.00 -0.46 11.59
N ASP A 57 -4.04 -1.12 11.06
CA ASP A 57 -4.14 -2.57 10.97
C ASP A 57 -3.63 -3.06 9.62
N MET A 58 -3.84 -2.24 8.56
CA MET A 58 -3.30 -2.46 7.23
C MET A 58 -2.51 -1.25 6.75
N VAL A 59 -1.34 -1.51 6.17
CA VAL A 59 -0.51 -0.52 5.47
C VAL A 59 -0.59 -0.78 3.97
N VAL A 60 -1.01 0.22 3.20
CA VAL A 60 -1.06 0.16 1.74
C VAL A 60 0.08 0.98 1.18
N LEU A 61 0.98 0.36 0.42
CA LEU A 61 2.03 1.04 -0.32
C LEU A 61 1.49 1.36 -1.72
N GLN A 62 0.99 2.59 -1.92
CA GLN A 62 0.39 3.02 -3.18
C GLN A 62 1.34 3.93 -3.98
N HIS A 63 1.74 3.47 -5.18
CA HIS A 63 2.67 4.23 -6.02
C HIS A 63 2.61 3.84 -7.51
N PRO A 64 3.10 4.69 -8.42
CA PRO A 64 3.38 4.29 -9.79
C PRO A 64 4.65 3.45 -9.84
N MET A 65 4.68 2.45 -10.71
CA MET A 65 5.93 1.74 -11.02
C MET A 65 6.85 2.65 -11.82
N GLN A 66 8.07 2.82 -11.34
CA GLN A 66 9.12 3.57 -12.02
C GLN A 66 10.33 2.67 -12.22
N TRP A 67 10.65 2.41 -13.50
CA TRP A 67 11.77 1.53 -13.85
C TRP A 67 11.75 0.20 -13.06
N TYR A 68 10.59 -0.47 -13.10
CA TYR A 68 10.35 -1.78 -12.43
C TYR A 68 10.49 -1.73 -10.89
N SER A 69 10.45 -0.54 -10.30
CA SER A 69 10.66 -0.31 -8.87
C SER A 69 9.71 0.78 -8.33
N LEU A 70 10.02 1.29 -7.16
CA LEU A 70 9.25 2.30 -6.44
C LEU A 70 9.88 3.71 -6.59
N PRO A 71 9.10 4.77 -6.36
CA PRO A 71 9.59 6.14 -6.37
C PRO A 71 10.65 6.38 -5.28
N PRO A 72 11.64 7.27 -5.53
CA PRO A 72 12.76 7.49 -4.61
C PRO A 72 12.34 7.86 -3.18
N LEU A 73 11.33 8.71 -3.01
CA LEU A 73 10.87 9.11 -1.69
C LEU A 73 10.21 7.97 -0.92
N LEU A 74 9.54 7.03 -1.61
CA LEU A 74 9.01 5.84 -0.93
C LEU A 74 10.15 4.93 -0.44
N LYS A 75 11.21 4.77 -1.24
CA LYS A 75 12.39 4.02 -0.80
C LYS A 75 13.06 4.68 0.39
N LEU A 76 13.26 5.99 0.34
CA LEU A 76 13.81 6.74 1.45
C LEU A 76 12.93 6.65 2.70
N TRP A 77 11.60 6.70 2.53
CA TRP A 77 10.64 6.54 3.62
C TRP A 77 10.80 5.17 4.30
N ILE A 78 10.86 4.09 3.52
CA ILE A 78 11.11 2.73 4.03
C ILE A 78 12.42 2.70 4.84
N ASP A 79 13.50 3.24 4.29
CA ASP A 79 14.84 3.21 4.89
C ASP A 79 14.95 4.04 6.18
N LYS A 80 14.13 5.09 6.31
CA LYS A 80 14.17 6.00 7.45
C LYS A 80 13.18 5.64 8.55
N VAL A 81 11.97 5.23 8.16
CA VAL A 81 10.86 5.02 9.11
C VAL A 81 10.92 3.64 9.74
N LEU A 82 11.36 2.62 8.98
CA LEU A 82 11.47 1.25 9.48
C LEU A 82 12.81 1.06 10.20
N GLU A 83 12.92 1.64 11.40
CA GLU A 83 14.15 1.62 12.18
C GLU A 83 14.33 0.29 12.94
N HIS A 84 15.61 -0.06 13.16
CA HIS A 84 15.98 -1.14 14.05
C HIS A 84 15.52 -0.84 15.50
N GLY A 85 14.96 -1.83 16.17
CA GLY A 85 14.42 -1.68 17.54
C GLY A 85 12.98 -1.13 17.57
N TRP A 86 12.44 -0.68 16.43
CA TRP A 86 11.04 -0.29 16.31
C TRP A 86 10.28 -1.19 15.32
N ALA A 87 10.71 -1.26 14.05
CA ALA A 87 10.07 -2.08 13.01
C ALA A 87 10.58 -3.52 13.00
N TYR A 88 11.83 -3.75 13.35
CA TYR A 88 12.51 -5.05 13.31
C TYR A 88 13.64 -5.14 14.35
N GLY A 89 14.22 -6.33 14.50
CA GLY A 89 15.26 -6.60 15.48
C GLY A 89 14.67 -7.09 16.81
N HIS A 90 15.52 -7.19 17.85
CA HIS A 90 15.16 -7.88 19.10
C HIS A 90 13.92 -7.29 19.81
N GLU A 91 13.73 -5.96 19.75
CA GLU A 91 12.62 -5.25 20.40
C GLU A 91 11.63 -4.66 19.38
N GLY A 92 11.96 -4.69 18.09
CA GLY A 92 11.18 -4.11 17.01
C GLY A 92 9.98 -4.97 16.64
N ASN A 93 8.80 -4.62 17.16
CA ASN A 93 7.57 -5.35 16.95
C ASN A 93 6.36 -4.46 16.57
N ALA A 94 6.59 -3.17 16.31
CA ALA A 94 5.52 -2.21 16.06
C ALA A 94 4.63 -2.56 14.85
N LEU A 95 5.15 -3.34 13.91
CA LEU A 95 4.45 -3.74 12.68
C LEU A 95 4.00 -5.20 12.68
N VAL A 96 4.32 -5.96 13.72
CA VAL A 96 3.99 -7.38 13.79
C VAL A 96 2.48 -7.61 13.72
N GLY A 97 2.08 -8.50 12.80
CA GLY A 97 0.69 -8.90 12.61
C GLY A 97 -0.16 -7.96 11.75
N LYS A 98 0.33 -6.76 11.42
CA LYS A 98 -0.36 -5.84 10.50
C LYS A 98 -0.33 -6.39 9.08
N ASP A 99 -1.36 -6.05 8.29
CA ASP A 99 -1.41 -6.41 6.88
C ASP A 99 -0.64 -5.38 6.02
N CYS A 100 0.01 -5.84 4.96
CA CYS A 100 0.70 -4.99 3.99
C CYS A 100 0.19 -5.27 2.58
N LEU A 101 -0.39 -4.27 1.92
CA LEU A 101 -0.90 -4.33 0.55
C LEU A 101 -0.03 -3.48 -0.37
N TRP A 102 0.43 -4.05 -1.47
CA TRP A 102 1.06 -3.32 -2.55
C TRP A 102 0.00 -2.89 -3.56
N ALA A 103 -0.26 -1.57 -3.69
CA ALA A 103 -1.17 -0.98 -4.65
C ALA A 103 -0.35 -0.20 -5.70
N VAL A 104 -0.26 -0.72 -6.92
CA VAL A 104 0.69 -0.21 -7.90
C VAL A 104 0.02 0.10 -9.24
N THR A 105 0.43 1.20 -9.86
CA THR A 105 0.01 1.54 -11.22
C THR A 105 1.18 1.40 -12.18
N SER A 106 0.93 0.89 -13.39
CA SER A 106 1.93 0.62 -14.42
C SER A 106 1.49 1.19 -15.77
N GLY A 107 2.42 1.85 -16.47
CA GLY A 107 2.19 2.28 -17.85
C GLY A 107 2.21 1.13 -18.84
N GLY A 108 2.87 0.02 -18.52
CA GLY A 108 2.92 -1.18 -19.33
C GLY A 108 1.67 -2.05 -19.20
N ASP A 109 1.44 -2.86 -20.24
CA ASP A 109 0.41 -3.89 -20.27
C ASP A 109 0.77 -5.05 -19.33
N GLU A 110 -0.22 -5.69 -18.74
CA GLU A 110 -0.02 -6.92 -17.95
C GLU A 110 0.67 -8.02 -18.76
N GLN A 111 0.31 -8.15 -20.05
CA GLN A 111 0.94 -9.12 -20.95
C GLN A 111 2.43 -8.85 -21.16
N HIS A 112 2.87 -7.59 -21.12
CA HIS A 112 4.28 -7.23 -21.20
C HIS A 112 5.13 -7.91 -20.13
N PHE A 113 4.58 -8.07 -18.92
CA PHE A 113 5.25 -8.73 -17.81
C PHE A 113 5.13 -10.27 -17.84
N ALA A 114 4.35 -10.81 -18.78
CA ALA A 114 4.18 -12.25 -18.95
C ALA A 114 5.04 -12.81 -20.11
N LEU A 115 5.67 -11.94 -20.91
CA LEU A 115 6.40 -12.33 -22.12
C LEU A 115 7.92 -12.44 -21.88
N GLY A 116 8.43 -13.65 -22.02
CA GLY A 116 9.83 -13.96 -22.28
C GLY A 116 10.82 -13.48 -21.22
N ASP A 117 11.68 -12.54 -21.58
CA ASP A 117 12.83 -12.09 -20.79
C ASP A 117 12.49 -11.06 -19.70
N TYR A 118 11.23 -10.64 -19.59
CA TYR A 118 10.80 -9.69 -18.56
C TYR A 118 10.46 -10.42 -17.24
N PRO A 119 10.79 -9.80 -16.08
CA PRO A 119 10.36 -10.35 -14.79
C PRO A 119 8.84 -10.45 -14.72
N ASN A 120 8.34 -11.52 -14.15
CA ASN A 120 6.93 -11.62 -13.76
C ASN A 120 6.55 -10.43 -12.88
N PHE A 121 5.38 -9.83 -13.11
CA PHE A 121 4.95 -8.62 -12.38
C PHE A 121 5.02 -8.80 -10.86
N ALA A 122 4.56 -9.94 -10.35
CA ALA A 122 4.64 -10.25 -8.92
C ALA A 122 6.08 -10.27 -8.37
N ALA A 123 7.06 -10.66 -9.21
CA ALA A 123 8.48 -10.67 -8.82
C ALA A 123 9.01 -9.23 -8.56
N LEU A 124 8.44 -8.22 -9.20
CA LEU A 124 8.82 -6.82 -8.98
C LEU A 124 8.39 -6.32 -7.59
N GLY A 125 7.39 -6.93 -6.98
CA GLY A 125 6.97 -6.66 -5.60
C GLY A 125 7.78 -7.40 -4.54
N GLN A 126 8.62 -8.37 -4.90
CA GLN A 126 9.36 -9.20 -3.94
C GLN A 126 10.21 -8.39 -2.93
N PRO A 127 10.92 -7.31 -3.30
CA PRO A 127 11.65 -6.51 -2.32
C PRO A 127 10.75 -5.90 -1.24
N LEU A 128 9.55 -5.42 -1.62
CA LEU A 128 8.56 -4.89 -0.68
C LEU A 128 7.97 -6.00 0.20
N GLN A 129 7.66 -7.14 -0.42
CA GLN A 129 7.18 -8.33 0.30
C GLN A 129 8.21 -8.80 1.33
N ALA A 130 9.49 -8.90 0.94
CA ALA A 130 10.56 -9.29 1.85
C ALA A 130 10.69 -8.32 3.02
N THR A 131 10.60 -7.01 2.76
CA THR A 131 10.62 -5.97 3.79
C THR A 131 9.44 -6.11 4.76
N ALA A 132 8.23 -6.28 4.23
CA ALA A 132 7.02 -6.45 5.03
C ALA A 132 7.13 -7.68 5.94
N ILE A 133 7.52 -8.83 5.37
CA ILE A 133 7.69 -10.09 6.13
C ILE A 133 8.79 -9.94 7.19
N TYR A 134 9.91 -9.29 6.86
CA TYR A 134 10.99 -9.06 7.79
C TYR A 134 10.58 -8.21 9.01
N CYS A 135 9.63 -7.27 8.81
CA CYS A 135 9.03 -6.49 9.88
C CYS A 135 7.82 -7.19 10.55
N GLY A 136 7.57 -8.46 10.26
CA GLY A 136 6.48 -9.24 10.86
C GLY A 136 5.08 -8.94 10.31
N MET A 137 4.98 -8.22 9.20
CA MET A 137 3.70 -7.94 8.54
C MET A 137 3.25 -9.14 7.68
N LYS A 138 1.94 -9.22 7.44
CA LYS A 138 1.29 -10.20 6.56
C LYS A 138 1.13 -9.60 5.17
N TRP A 139 1.84 -10.16 4.19
CA TRP A 139 1.74 -9.71 2.81
C TRP A 139 0.42 -10.12 2.17
N GLN A 140 -0.33 -9.13 1.66
CA GLN A 140 -1.59 -9.35 0.97
C GLN A 140 -1.38 -9.49 -0.54
N PRO A 141 -2.26 -10.19 -1.28
CA PRO A 141 -2.24 -10.18 -2.74
C PRO A 141 -2.28 -8.73 -3.26
N TYR A 142 -1.37 -8.37 -4.17
CA TYR A 142 -1.25 -7.00 -4.67
C TYR A 142 -2.49 -6.51 -5.42
N PHE A 143 -2.65 -5.20 -5.52
CA PHE A 143 -3.62 -4.53 -6.37
C PHE A 143 -2.87 -3.77 -7.47
N ALA A 144 -3.14 -4.06 -8.74
CA ALA A 144 -2.44 -3.43 -9.85
C ALA A 144 -3.42 -2.80 -10.86
N VAL A 145 -3.05 -1.64 -11.40
CA VAL A 145 -3.70 -1.02 -12.55
C VAL A 145 -2.66 -0.86 -13.66
N HIS A 146 -2.86 -1.58 -14.75
CA HIS A 146 -1.99 -1.58 -15.91
C HIS A 146 -2.45 -0.60 -17.00
N ASN A 147 -1.62 -0.36 -18.00
CA ASN A 147 -1.96 0.47 -19.19
C ASN A 147 -2.35 1.91 -18.85
N THR A 148 -1.81 2.50 -17.78
CA THR A 148 -2.27 3.81 -17.30
C THR A 148 -2.05 4.97 -18.26
N PHE A 149 -1.21 4.81 -19.30
CA PHE A 149 -1.03 5.82 -20.35
C PHE A 149 -2.11 5.79 -21.42
N THR A 150 -2.78 4.66 -21.62
CA THR A 150 -3.81 4.44 -22.65
C THR A 150 -5.18 4.11 -22.09
N CYS A 151 -5.27 3.95 -20.75
CA CYS A 151 -6.49 3.61 -20.05
C CYS A 151 -7.53 4.73 -20.21
N ASN A 152 -8.75 4.37 -20.62
CA ASN A 152 -9.84 5.33 -20.74
C ASN A 152 -10.49 5.60 -19.36
N GLU A 153 -11.28 6.68 -19.30
CA GLU A 153 -11.95 7.10 -18.07
C GLU A 153 -12.86 6.02 -17.44
N PRO A 154 -13.69 5.28 -18.20
CA PRO A 154 -14.49 4.19 -17.63
C PRO A 154 -13.67 3.10 -16.96
N ALA A 155 -12.52 2.72 -17.53
CA ALA A 155 -11.65 1.71 -16.95
C ALA A 155 -10.96 2.23 -15.66
N LEU A 156 -10.60 3.51 -15.61
CA LEU A 156 -10.06 4.13 -14.39
C LEU A 156 -11.10 4.21 -13.27
N ILE A 157 -12.36 4.51 -13.61
CA ILE A 157 -13.49 4.49 -12.65
C ILE A 157 -13.66 3.07 -12.11
N ALA A 158 -13.72 2.06 -12.98
CA ALA A 158 -13.87 0.67 -12.57
C ALA A 158 -12.70 0.20 -11.66
N ALA A 159 -11.48 0.60 -11.97
CA ALA A 159 -10.31 0.33 -11.12
C ALA A 159 -10.45 0.99 -9.74
N GLY A 160 -10.93 2.24 -9.69
CA GLY A 160 -11.21 2.94 -8.43
C GLY A 160 -12.25 2.23 -7.58
N GLU A 161 -13.34 1.77 -8.21
CA GLU A 161 -14.41 1.01 -7.54
C GLU A 161 -13.90 -0.34 -7.00
N ALA A 162 -13.12 -1.07 -7.79
CA ALA A 162 -12.50 -2.33 -7.36
C ALA A 162 -11.55 -2.12 -6.17
N TYR A 163 -10.76 -1.04 -6.20
CA TYR A 163 -9.89 -0.67 -5.10
C TYR A 163 -10.70 -0.33 -3.84
N ARG A 164 -11.75 0.49 -3.98
CA ARG A 164 -12.69 0.81 -2.90
C ARG A 164 -13.29 -0.44 -2.28
N GLN A 165 -13.83 -1.33 -3.09
CA GLN A 165 -14.45 -2.58 -2.63
C GLN A 165 -13.46 -3.41 -1.82
N ARG A 166 -12.22 -3.52 -2.27
CA ARG A 166 -11.17 -4.25 -1.57
C ARG A 166 -10.90 -3.69 -0.17
N LEU A 167 -10.79 -2.36 -0.04
CA LEU A 167 -10.51 -1.73 1.26
C LEU A 167 -11.73 -1.77 2.19
N VAL A 168 -12.94 -1.59 1.65
CA VAL A 168 -14.19 -1.72 2.43
C VAL A 168 -14.37 -3.14 2.94
N GLN A 169 -14.14 -4.13 2.09
CA GLN A 169 -14.23 -5.54 2.50
C GLN A 169 -13.26 -5.85 3.64
N TYR A 170 -12.00 -5.39 3.54
CA TYR A 170 -11.02 -5.54 4.61
C TYR A 170 -11.52 -4.93 5.93
N LEU A 171 -12.06 -3.71 5.90
CA LEU A 171 -12.58 -3.04 7.10
C LEU A 171 -13.77 -3.77 7.70
N MET A 172 -14.66 -4.34 6.88
CA MET A 172 -15.79 -5.14 7.35
C MET A 172 -15.32 -6.40 8.08
N GLU A 173 -14.37 -7.13 7.49
CA GLU A 173 -13.82 -8.38 8.05
C GLU A 173 -13.07 -8.16 9.38
N HIS A 174 -12.50 -6.97 9.59
CA HIS A 174 -11.68 -6.65 10.77
C HIS A 174 -12.39 -5.76 11.80
N ASN A 175 -13.57 -5.25 11.49
CA ASN A 175 -14.42 -4.48 12.41
C ASN A 175 -15.61 -5.29 12.96
N GLU A 176 -15.81 -6.54 12.52
CA GLU A 176 -16.76 -7.40 13.19
C GLU A 176 -16.26 -7.68 14.63
N PRO A 177 -17.03 -7.34 15.69
CA PRO A 177 -16.68 -7.78 17.05
C PRO A 177 -16.55 -9.30 17.00
N ALA A 178 -15.49 -9.85 17.57
CA ALA A 178 -15.29 -11.28 17.72
C ALA A 178 -16.59 -11.85 18.30
N ALA A 179 -17.39 -12.52 17.46
CA ALA A 179 -18.58 -13.20 17.88
C ALA A 179 -18.15 -14.17 18.98
N GLU A 180 -18.73 -14.00 20.14
CA GLU A 180 -18.55 -14.81 21.34
C GLU A 180 -18.53 -16.28 20.94
N GLN A 181 -17.36 -16.90 21.01
CA GLN A 181 -17.27 -18.34 21.15
C GLN A 181 -17.78 -18.67 22.54
N GLU A 182 -19.11 -18.56 22.72
CA GLU A 182 -19.76 -19.16 23.88
C GLU A 182 -19.52 -20.66 23.82
N SER A 183 -18.80 -21.06 24.81
CA SER A 183 -18.58 -22.41 25.27
C SER A 183 -19.88 -23.23 25.23
N VAL A 184 -19.97 -24.18 24.31
CA VAL A 184 -20.80 -25.37 24.50
C VAL A 184 -19.94 -26.39 25.22
N ASN A 185 -19.88 -26.24 26.55
CA ASN A 185 -19.58 -27.32 27.48
C ASN A 185 -20.76 -27.39 28.47
N GLY A 186 -21.70 -28.24 28.16
CA GLY A 186 -22.71 -28.79 29.04
C GLY A 186 -22.66 -30.30 28.92
#